data_00dc1fa2f91ac022110a8bd0f6c65c9c
#
_entry.id   00dc1fa2f91ac022110a8bd0f6c65c9c
#
_cell.length_a   1.000
_cell.length_b   1.000
_cell.length_c   1.000
_cell.angle_alpha   90.00
_cell.angle_beta   90.00
_cell.angle_gamma   90.00
#
_symmetry.space_group_name_H-M   'P 1'
#
loop_
_entity.id
_entity.type
_entity.pdbx_description
1 polymer ?
#
loop_
_entity_poly.entity_id
_entity_poly.type
_entity_poly.pdbx_seq_one_letter_code
_entity_poly.pdbx_strand_id
1 'polypeptide(L)'
;SYPEAVTRLLGGEQGVVYQPAKRPKEEPKKAFVLPPANRNMRRVYAYLLKKRFIDQEVLNTFARAGLIYESCEPARNGQREYHNAVFVGKDEHSVARHAHKRSVTDFGKTVRINVEGCDPRYSFHYVGSSDQLYVFEAPIDLLSFLTLYPDEWATNSYVSLCGVGDQAMLWMLEQNPRLKTVFLCLDHDPAGIEAAGKLSEVLEAKGCYAERLPPVNKDWNEDLKAAHGMEAQPAEE
;
A
#
# COMPACT_ATOMS: atom_id res chain seq x y z
N SER A 1 -0.97 44.66 15.61
CA SER A 1 -0.38 43.54 14.85
C SER A 1 -1.28 42.30 14.93
N TYR A 2 -1.08 41.32 14.05
CA TYR A 2 -1.86 40.07 14.04
C TYR A 2 -1.77 39.30 15.39
N PRO A 3 -0.59 39.19 16.04
CA PRO A 3 -0.50 38.61 17.39
C PRO A 3 -1.32 39.35 18.46
N GLU A 4 -1.39 40.67 18.43
CA GLU A 4 -2.19 41.44 19.37
C GLU A 4 -3.70 41.24 19.17
N ALA A 5 -4.15 41.13 17.92
CA ALA A 5 -5.55 40.82 17.59
C ALA A 5 -5.98 39.46 18.13
N VAL A 6 -5.13 38.44 17.99
CA VAL A 6 -5.39 37.06 18.50
C VAL A 6 -5.40 37.06 20.03
N THR A 7 -4.49 37.77 20.70
CA THR A 7 -4.45 37.87 22.17
C THR A 7 -5.72 38.54 22.71
N ARG A 8 -6.25 39.56 22.03
CA ARG A 8 -7.51 40.21 22.41
C ARG A 8 -8.72 39.29 22.24
N LEU A 9 -8.76 38.50 21.14
CA LEU A 9 -9.85 37.54 20.87
C LEU A 9 -9.88 36.40 21.87
N LEU A 10 -8.74 35.96 22.38
CA LEU A 10 -8.63 34.89 23.37
C LEU A 10 -8.83 35.35 24.81
N GLY A 11 -9.21 36.64 25.06
CA GLY A 11 -9.51 37.15 26.40
C GLY A 11 -8.29 37.22 27.33
N GLY A 12 -7.10 37.36 26.76
CA GLY A 12 -5.85 37.34 27.51
C GLY A 12 -5.67 38.52 28.43
N GLU A 13 -5.20 38.27 29.65
CA GLU A 13 -4.78 39.26 30.62
C GLU A 13 -3.61 40.10 30.10
N GLN A 14 -3.52 41.36 30.55
CA GLN A 14 -2.45 42.27 30.17
C GLN A 14 -1.07 41.63 30.46
N GLY A 15 -0.27 41.44 29.43
CA GLY A 15 1.11 40.95 29.52
C GLY A 15 1.44 39.63 28.83
N VAL A 16 0.45 38.89 28.36
CA VAL A 16 0.70 37.65 27.59
C VAL A 16 0.63 37.98 26.09
N VAL A 17 1.78 38.06 25.45
CA VAL A 17 1.88 38.21 23.99
C VAL A 17 1.87 36.83 23.34
N TYR A 18 0.86 36.58 22.50
CA TYR A 18 0.84 35.36 21.67
C TYR A 18 2.06 35.34 20.76
N GLN A 19 2.94 34.35 20.97
CA GLN A 19 3.98 34.05 20.03
C GLN A 19 3.47 32.92 19.13
N PRO A 20 3.29 33.17 17.82
CA PRO A 20 2.91 32.09 16.90
C PRO A 20 3.97 30.98 16.98
N ALA A 21 3.52 29.76 17.16
CA ALA A 21 4.42 28.60 17.13
C ALA A 21 5.27 28.68 15.84
N LYS A 22 6.60 28.61 15.99
CA LYS A 22 7.49 28.55 14.82
C LYS A 22 7.01 27.39 13.96
N ARG A 23 6.57 27.68 12.73
CA ARG A 23 6.29 26.61 11.77
C ARG A 23 7.52 25.69 11.76
N PRO A 24 7.34 24.36 11.91
CA PRO A 24 8.45 23.42 11.75
C PRO A 24 9.13 23.76 10.42
N LYS A 25 10.45 23.92 10.41
CA LYS A 25 11.18 24.03 9.14
C LYS A 25 10.84 22.74 8.38
N GLU A 26 10.25 22.88 7.21
CA GLU A 26 10.09 21.75 6.29
C GLU A 26 11.49 21.21 6.02
N GLU A 27 11.79 20.05 6.56
CA GLU A 27 13.01 19.35 6.20
C GLU A 27 12.93 19.03 4.70
N PRO A 28 14.02 19.24 3.93
CA PRO A 28 14.00 18.93 2.51
C PRO A 28 13.60 17.46 2.32
N LYS A 29 12.55 17.21 1.55
CA LYS A 29 12.09 15.85 1.24
C LYS A 29 13.27 15.07 0.67
N LYS A 30 13.62 13.96 1.31
CA LYS A 30 14.67 13.08 0.80
C LYS A 30 14.30 12.55 -0.58
N ALA A 31 15.26 12.48 -1.46
CA ALA A 31 15.05 11.91 -2.78
C ALA A 31 14.72 10.41 -2.66
N PHE A 32 13.71 9.96 -3.41
CA PHE A 32 13.36 8.55 -3.46
C PHE A 32 14.46 7.75 -4.18
N VAL A 33 14.93 6.70 -3.52
CA VAL A 33 15.88 5.75 -4.08
C VAL A 33 15.40 4.32 -3.80
N LEU A 34 15.34 3.49 -4.83
CA LEU A 34 15.00 2.09 -4.67
C LEU A 34 16.04 1.37 -3.78
N PRO A 35 15.61 0.50 -2.85
CA PRO A 35 16.52 -0.36 -2.11
C PRO A 35 17.39 -1.21 -3.03
N PRO A 36 18.67 -1.46 -2.67
CA PRO A 36 19.57 -2.23 -3.52
C PRO A 36 19.04 -3.65 -3.73
N ALA A 37 19.01 -4.06 -5.01
CA ALA A 37 18.53 -5.38 -5.38
C ALA A 37 19.53 -6.48 -5.00
N ASN A 38 19.03 -7.59 -4.47
CA ASN A 38 19.82 -8.79 -4.27
C ASN A 38 20.11 -9.48 -5.61
N ARG A 39 21.14 -10.32 -5.65
CA ARG A 39 21.54 -11.10 -6.85
C ARG A 39 20.48 -12.08 -7.33
N ASN A 40 19.60 -12.51 -6.45
CA ASN A 40 18.49 -13.43 -6.74
C ASN A 40 17.31 -13.16 -5.82
N MET A 41 16.16 -13.82 -6.08
CA MET A 41 14.92 -13.64 -5.34
C MET A 41 14.52 -14.87 -4.51
N ARG A 42 15.47 -15.74 -4.14
CA ARG A 42 15.16 -17.04 -3.52
C ARG A 42 14.38 -16.92 -2.22
N ARG A 43 14.71 -15.94 -1.37
CA ARG A 43 14.03 -15.74 -0.10
C ARG A 43 12.63 -15.15 -0.29
N VAL A 44 12.48 -14.23 -1.23
CA VAL A 44 11.18 -13.65 -1.58
C VAL A 44 10.27 -14.72 -2.17
N TYR A 45 10.76 -15.55 -3.10
CA TYR A 45 10.00 -16.68 -3.63
C TYR A 45 9.61 -17.66 -2.52
N ALA A 46 10.56 -18.07 -1.68
CA ALA A 46 10.26 -18.97 -0.55
C ALA A 46 9.21 -18.36 0.40
N TYR A 47 9.30 -17.08 0.67
CA TYR A 47 8.35 -16.37 1.52
C TYR A 47 6.96 -16.29 0.90
N LEU A 48 6.86 -15.78 -0.34
CA LEU A 48 5.57 -15.56 -0.98
C LEU A 48 4.87 -16.87 -1.37
N LEU A 49 5.60 -17.86 -1.92
CA LEU A 49 5.01 -19.16 -2.31
C LEU A 49 4.70 -20.05 -1.11
N LYS A 50 5.62 -20.17 -0.13
CA LYS A 50 5.49 -21.19 0.93
C LYS A 50 4.83 -20.70 2.21
N LYS A 51 4.97 -19.38 2.53
CA LYS A 51 4.37 -18.79 3.73
C LYS A 51 3.11 -17.99 3.45
N ARG A 52 3.01 -17.43 2.25
CA ARG A 52 1.88 -16.61 1.83
C ARG A 52 0.99 -17.32 0.81
N PHE A 53 1.41 -18.47 0.30
CA PHE A 53 0.67 -19.31 -0.64
C PHE A 53 0.33 -18.62 -1.97
N ILE A 54 1.02 -17.53 -2.30
CA ILE A 54 0.82 -16.82 -3.57
C ILE A 54 1.13 -17.76 -4.73
N ASP A 55 0.29 -17.76 -5.75
CA ASP A 55 0.52 -18.56 -6.96
C ASP A 55 1.82 -18.18 -7.66
N GLN A 56 2.52 -19.18 -8.21
CA GLN A 56 3.82 -18.98 -8.85
C GLN A 56 3.72 -18.14 -10.12
N GLU A 57 2.69 -18.29 -10.94
CA GLU A 57 2.55 -17.54 -12.19
C GLU A 57 2.14 -16.10 -11.91
N VAL A 58 1.29 -15.86 -10.90
CA VAL A 58 1.01 -14.51 -10.40
C VAL A 58 2.32 -13.85 -9.98
N LEU A 59 3.11 -14.49 -9.11
CA LEU A 59 4.40 -13.93 -8.66
C LEU A 59 5.36 -13.69 -9.82
N ASN A 60 5.49 -14.66 -10.75
CA ASN A 60 6.36 -14.56 -11.93
C ASN A 60 5.98 -13.34 -12.81
N THR A 61 4.69 -13.08 -12.99
CA THR A 61 4.21 -11.97 -13.79
C THR A 61 4.68 -10.63 -13.24
N PHE A 62 4.48 -10.40 -11.94
CA PHE A 62 4.93 -9.16 -11.29
C PHE A 62 6.46 -9.05 -11.18
N ALA A 63 7.15 -10.17 -10.95
CA ALA A 63 8.62 -10.20 -10.89
C ALA A 63 9.25 -9.88 -12.26
N ARG A 64 8.76 -10.48 -13.36
CA ARG A 64 9.22 -10.20 -14.73
C ARG A 64 8.96 -8.74 -15.13
N ALA A 65 7.86 -8.14 -14.67
CA ALA A 65 7.57 -6.73 -14.88
C ALA A 65 8.45 -5.78 -14.03
N GLY A 66 9.33 -6.33 -13.16
CA GLY A 66 10.15 -5.55 -12.24
C GLY A 66 9.33 -4.80 -11.20
N LEU A 67 8.17 -5.33 -10.83
CA LEU A 67 7.30 -4.77 -9.79
C LEU A 67 7.54 -5.45 -8.43
N ILE A 68 8.18 -6.62 -8.41
CA ILE A 68 8.58 -7.31 -7.19
C ILE A 68 10.03 -7.75 -7.33
N TYR A 69 10.84 -7.47 -6.30
CA TYR A 69 12.19 -7.98 -6.20
C TYR A 69 12.64 -8.18 -4.74
N GLU A 70 13.78 -8.84 -4.54
CA GLU A 70 14.42 -9.01 -3.23
C GLU A 70 15.44 -7.90 -3.03
N SER A 71 15.32 -7.10 -1.94
CA SER A 71 16.39 -6.21 -1.51
C SER A 71 17.36 -6.92 -0.57
N CYS A 72 18.63 -6.48 -0.60
CA CYS A 72 19.66 -6.88 0.33
C CYS A 72 20.34 -5.64 0.89
N GLU A 73 20.14 -5.39 2.18
CA GLU A 73 20.65 -4.19 2.86
C GLU A 73 21.52 -4.61 4.06
N PRO A 74 22.74 -4.07 4.23
CA PRO A 74 23.57 -4.40 5.38
C PRO A 74 22.94 -3.86 6.67
N ALA A 75 23.01 -4.63 7.76
CA ALA A 75 22.68 -4.14 9.08
C ALA A 75 23.66 -3.04 9.51
N ARG A 76 23.22 -2.13 10.39
CA ARG A 76 24.06 -1.03 10.90
C ARG A 76 25.40 -1.48 11.48
N ASN A 77 25.47 -2.69 12.04
CA ASN A 77 26.69 -3.27 12.61
C ASN A 77 27.53 -4.08 11.59
N GLY A 78 27.11 -4.15 10.32
CA GLY A 78 27.82 -4.87 9.26
C GLY A 78 27.86 -6.41 9.39
N GLN A 79 27.30 -6.98 10.46
CA GLN A 79 27.39 -8.41 10.74
C GLN A 79 26.28 -9.25 10.12
N ARG A 80 25.24 -8.62 9.61
CA ARG A 80 24.04 -9.26 9.03
C ARG A 80 23.55 -8.49 7.84
N GLU A 81 22.81 -9.19 6.99
CA GLU A 81 22.06 -8.61 5.86
C GLU A 81 20.57 -8.74 6.12
N TYR A 82 19.82 -7.68 5.79
CA TYR A 82 18.37 -7.69 5.80
C TYR A 82 17.85 -7.92 4.39
N HIS A 83 17.04 -8.94 4.23
CA HIS A 83 16.38 -9.26 2.98
C HIS A 83 14.90 -8.93 3.10
N ASN A 84 14.39 -8.17 2.13
CA ASN A 84 12.98 -7.79 2.09
C ASN A 84 12.39 -8.07 0.71
N ALA A 85 11.10 -8.40 0.67
CA ALA A 85 10.31 -8.26 -0.53
C ALA A 85 10.06 -6.77 -0.76
N VAL A 86 10.35 -6.29 -1.95
CA VAL A 86 10.11 -4.90 -2.37
C VAL A 86 9.04 -4.92 -3.44
N PHE A 87 7.94 -4.20 -3.19
CA PHE A 87 6.83 -4.00 -4.10
C PHE A 87 6.93 -2.60 -4.69
N VAL A 88 7.14 -2.51 -5.99
CA VAL A 88 7.47 -1.26 -6.70
C VAL A 88 6.23 -0.69 -7.37
N GLY A 89 6.02 0.60 -7.20
CA GLY A 89 5.05 1.36 -7.96
C GLY A 89 5.74 2.29 -8.95
N LYS A 90 5.22 2.34 -10.17
CA LYS A 90 5.79 3.10 -11.29
C LYS A 90 4.82 4.19 -11.74
N ASP A 91 5.37 5.28 -12.29
CA ASP A 91 4.58 6.32 -12.96
C ASP A 91 4.18 5.89 -14.39
N GLU A 92 3.46 6.77 -15.09
CA GLU A 92 3.01 6.60 -16.47
C GLU A 92 4.15 6.43 -17.49
N HIS A 93 5.36 6.78 -17.10
CA HIS A 93 6.59 6.61 -17.90
C HIS A 93 7.39 5.36 -17.48
N SER A 94 6.79 4.47 -16.68
CA SER A 94 7.44 3.26 -16.14
C SER A 94 8.64 3.54 -15.23
N VAL A 95 8.75 4.75 -14.69
CA VAL A 95 9.79 5.11 -13.73
C VAL A 95 9.31 4.79 -12.32
N ALA A 96 10.13 4.09 -11.53
CA ALA A 96 9.82 3.78 -10.15
C ALA A 96 9.71 5.07 -9.31
N ARG A 97 8.57 5.27 -8.63
CA ARG A 97 8.27 6.41 -7.76
C ARG A 97 7.87 5.99 -6.35
N HIS A 98 7.51 4.74 -6.19
CA HIS A 98 7.11 4.19 -4.89
C HIS A 98 7.71 2.81 -4.69
N ALA A 99 7.98 2.47 -3.45
CA ALA A 99 8.33 1.11 -3.06
C ALA A 99 7.86 0.83 -1.63
N HIS A 100 7.22 -0.32 -1.44
CA HIS A 100 6.85 -0.86 -0.14
C HIS A 100 7.77 -2.04 0.20
N LYS A 101 8.35 -2.04 1.41
CA LYS A 101 9.21 -3.13 1.89
C LYS A 101 8.51 -4.00 2.91
N ARG A 102 8.67 -5.32 2.77
CA ARG A 102 8.21 -6.32 3.73
C ARG A 102 9.32 -7.31 4.06
N SER A 103 9.61 -7.51 5.35
CA SER A 103 10.55 -8.54 5.78
C SER A 103 10.09 -9.93 5.32
N VAL A 104 11.04 -10.71 4.81
CA VAL A 104 10.80 -12.13 4.40
C VAL A 104 11.09 -13.11 5.53
N THR A 105 11.48 -12.62 6.70
CA THR A 105 11.77 -13.43 7.89
C THR A 105 10.86 -13.04 9.04
N ASP A 106 10.51 -13.99 9.90
CA ASP A 106 9.72 -13.78 11.11
C ASP A 106 10.62 -13.59 12.35
N PHE A 107 11.95 -13.62 12.16
CA PHE A 107 12.89 -13.47 13.26
C PHE A 107 13.29 -12.01 13.47
N GLY A 108 13.15 -11.54 14.70
CA GLY A 108 13.51 -10.18 15.09
C GLY A 108 12.44 -9.15 14.70
N LYS A 109 12.87 -7.90 14.52
CA LYS A 109 11.95 -6.80 14.14
C LYS A 109 11.57 -6.94 12.68
N THR A 110 10.31 -7.26 12.43
CA THR A 110 9.74 -7.27 11.07
C THR A 110 9.54 -5.85 10.55
N VAL A 111 9.74 -5.66 9.26
CA VAL A 111 9.58 -4.37 8.56
C VAL A 111 8.36 -4.46 7.63
N ARG A 112 7.47 -3.48 7.74
CA ARG A 112 6.37 -3.21 6.81
C ARG A 112 6.30 -1.69 6.66
N ILE A 113 7.00 -1.15 5.69
CA ILE A 113 7.15 0.31 5.52
C ILE A 113 7.24 0.70 4.05
N ASN A 114 6.78 1.91 3.76
CA ASN A 114 7.07 2.59 2.51
C ASN A 114 8.51 3.15 2.55
N VAL A 115 9.21 3.08 1.42
CA VAL A 115 10.56 3.63 1.30
C VAL A 115 10.51 5.15 1.40
N GLU A 116 11.44 5.72 2.15
CA GLU A 116 11.50 7.16 2.38
C GLU A 116 11.62 7.94 1.06
N GLY A 117 10.88 9.03 0.95
CA GLY A 117 10.87 9.87 -0.26
C GLY A 117 9.99 9.35 -1.41
N CYS A 118 9.35 8.19 -1.25
CA CYS A 118 8.42 7.68 -2.28
C CYS A 118 7.16 8.57 -2.40
N ASP A 119 6.56 8.55 -3.57
CA ASP A 119 5.29 9.23 -3.84
C ASP A 119 4.13 8.23 -3.73
N PRO A 120 3.21 8.41 -2.77
CA PRO A 120 2.12 7.47 -2.51
C PRO A 120 1.11 7.35 -3.67
N ARG A 121 1.08 8.31 -4.61
CA ARG A 121 0.23 8.20 -5.81
C ARG A 121 0.58 7.00 -6.66
N TYR A 122 1.85 6.64 -6.73
CA TYR A 122 2.37 5.56 -7.55
C TYR A 122 2.55 4.27 -6.77
N SER A 123 1.65 3.93 -5.88
CA SER A 123 1.76 2.69 -5.10
C SER A 123 1.73 1.45 -5.99
N PHE A 124 2.00 0.29 -5.41
CA PHE A 124 2.02 -1.00 -6.13
C PHE A 124 0.70 -1.26 -6.85
N HIS A 125 0.72 -1.40 -8.17
CA HIS A 125 -0.48 -1.53 -9.00
C HIS A 125 -0.25 -2.36 -10.26
N TYR A 126 -1.36 -2.76 -10.89
CA TYR A 126 -1.44 -3.39 -12.20
C TYR A 126 -2.59 -2.76 -12.99
N VAL A 127 -2.39 -2.50 -14.28
CA VAL A 127 -3.39 -1.91 -15.17
C VAL A 127 -3.83 -2.96 -16.19
N GLY A 128 -5.08 -3.35 -16.11
CA GLY A 128 -5.74 -4.23 -17.08
C GLY A 128 -6.49 -3.47 -18.17
N SER A 129 -7.38 -4.14 -18.87
CA SER A 129 -8.17 -3.60 -20.00
C SER A 129 -9.64 -3.35 -19.70
N SER A 130 -10.19 -3.85 -18.59
CA SER A 130 -11.58 -3.67 -18.18
C SER A 130 -11.84 -2.28 -17.59
N ASP A 131 -13.08 -2.02 -17.21
CA ASP A 131 -13.51 -0.83 -16.48
C ASP A 131 -13.50 -1.00 -14.96
N GLN A 132 -12.95 -2.11 -14.45
CA GLN A 132 -12.94 -2.49 -13.05
C GLN A 132 -11.59 -2.21 -12.38
N LEU A 133 -11.64 -1.62 -11.18
CA LEU A 133 -10.51 -1.40 -10.31
C LEU A 133 -10.74 -2.07 -8.95
N TYR A 134 -9.81 -2.89 -8.51
CA TYR A 134 -9.80 -3.51 -7.19
C TYR A 134 -8.75 -2.85 -6.30
N VAL A 135 -9.16 -2.41 -5.12
CA VAL A 135 -8.34 -1.61 -4.19
C VAL A 135 -8.07 -2.40 -2.91
N PHE A 136 -6.80 -2.58 -2.56
CA PHE A 136 -6.34 -3.37 -1.42
C PHE A 136 -5.54 -2.52 -0.43
N GLU A 137 -5.46 -2.94 0.83
CA GLU A 137 -4.63 -2.25 1.82
C GLU A 137 -3.14 -2.53 1.60
N ALA A 138 -2.76 -3.80 1.34
CA ALA A 138 -1.37 -4.18 1.17
C ALA A 138 -1.11 -5.01 -0.11
N PRO A 139 0.13 -5.00 -0.64
CA PRO A 139 0.49 -5.76 -1.84
C PRO A 139 0.28 -7.28 -1.72
N ILE A 140 0.43 -7.84 -0.50
CA ILE A 140 0.23 -9.28 -0.27
C ILE A 140 -1.24 -9.63 -0.43
N ASP A 141 -2.16 -8.79 0.02
CA ASP A 141 -3.60 -9.01 -0.11
C ASP A 141 -4.04 -8.95 -1.57
N LEU A 142 -3.51 -8.00 -2.34
CA LEU A 142 -3.68 -7.95 -3.79
C LEU A 142 -3.23 -9.27 -4.45
N LEU A 143 -2.02 -9.73 -4.17
CA LEU A 143 -1.50 -10.99 -4.76
C LEU A 143 -2.29 -12.22 -4.29
N SER A 144 -2.77 -12.21 -3.04
CA SER A 144 -3.62 -13.28 -2.50
C SER A 144 -4.96 -13.35 -3.21
N PHE A 145 -5.58 -12.20 -3.45
CA PHE A 145 -6.80 -12.11 -4.24
C PHE A 145 -6.62 -12.67 -5.66
N LEU A 146 -5.54 -12.29 -6.37
CA LEU A 146 -5.24 -12.83 -7.70
C LEU A 146 -5.00 -14.33 -7.70
N THR A 147 -4.48 -14.87 -6.59
CA THR A 147 -4.28 -16.31 -6.41
C THR A 147 -5.60 -17.05 -6.16
N LEU A 148 -6.51 -16.47 -5.37
CA LEU A 148 -7.83 -17.03 -5.09
C LEU A 148 -8.77 -16.99 -6.30
N TYR A 149 -8.62 -15.95 -7.15
CA TYR A 149 -9.47 -15.71 -8.31
C TYR A 149 -8.61 -15.64 -9.59
N PRO A 150 -8.09 -16.78 -10.07
CA PRO A 150 -7.11 -16.81 -11.16
C PRO A 150 -7.71 -16.52 -12.54
N ASP A 151 -9.04 -16.65 -12.68
CA ASP A 151 -9.71 -16.53 -13.97
C ASP A 151 -9.68 -15.08 -14.46
N GLU A 152 -9.05 -14.86 -15.62
CA GLU A 152 -9.01 -13.57 -16.32
C GLU A 152 -8.55 -12.36 -15.49
N TRP A 153 -7.86 -12.59 -14.37
CA TRP A 153 -7.44 -11.47 -13.50
C TRP A 153 -6.66 -10.38 -14.26
N ALA A 154 -5.88 -10.77 -15.27
CA ALA A 154 -5.09 -9.83 -16.05
C ALA A 154 -5.92 -8.80 -16.85
N THR A 155 -7.23 -9.01 -16.98
CA THR A 155 -8.12 -8.04 -17.64
C THR A 155 -8.50 -6.87 -16.73
N ASN A 156 -8.48 -7.05 -15.41
CA ASN A 156 -8.88 -6.04 -14.45
C ASN A 156 -7.66 -5.21 -13.97
N SER A 157 -7.95 -4.08 -13.34
CA SER A 157 -6.94 -3.22 -12.74
C SER A 157 -6.92 -3.38 -11.22
N TYR A 158 -5.73 -3.26 -10.62
CA TYR A 158 -5.52 -3.49 -9.19
C TYR A 158 -4.57 -2.47 -8.61
N VAL A 159 -4.84 -2.02 -7.39
CA VAL A 159 -3.94 -1.12 -6.66
C VAL A 159 -3.90 -1.47 -5.18
N SER A 160 -2.72 -1.42 -4.60
CA SER A 160 -2.52 -1.49 -3.14
C SER A 160 -2.23 -0.09 -2.62
N LEU A 161 -2.96 0.35 -1.60
CA LEU A 161 -2.77 1.67 -0.99
C LEU A 161 -1.44 1.77 -0.22
N CYS A 162 -0.90 0.65 0.26
CA CYS A 162 0.28 0.59 1.13
C CYS A 162 0.15 1.49 2.37
N GLY A 163 -1.07 1.63 2.88
CA GLY A 163 -1.51 2.49 3.97
C GLY A 163 -2.99 2.81 3.82
N VAL A 164 -3.42 3.92 4.42
CA VAL A 164 -4.84 4.34 4.46
C VAL A 164 -5.19 5.53 3.54
N GLY A 165 -4.25 5.97 2.70
CA GLY A 165 -4.47 7.11 1.81
C GLY A 165 -5.16 6.71 0.51
N ASP A 166 -5.94 7.63 -0.08
CA ASP A 166 -6.69 7.46 -1.33
C ASP A 166 -5.88 7.77 -2.60
N GLN A 167 -4.69 8.32 -2.46
CA GLN A 167 -3.91 8.95 -3.54
C GLN A 167 -3.61 7.99 -4.70
N ALA A 168 -3.28 6.72 -4.40
CA ALA A 168 -2.98 5.74 -5.42
C ALA A 168 -4.22 5.35 -6.23
N MET A 169 -5.36 5.15 -5.55
CA MET A 169 -6.64 4.90 -6.20
C MET A 169 -7.05 6.07 -7.09
N LEU A 170 -6.98 7.29 -6.58
CA LEU A 170 -7.33 8.48 -7.33
C LEU A 170 -6.45 8.68 -8.57
N TRP A 171 -5.14 8.45 -8.45
CA TRP A 171 -4.23 8.48 -9.59
C TRP A 171 -4.58 7.44 -10.64
N MET A 172 -4.91 6.21 -10.24
CA MET A 172 -5.35 5.15 -11.18
C MET A 172 -6.59 5.56 -11.98
N LEU A 173 -7.58 6.16 -11.31
CA LEU A 173 -8.80 6.65 -11.95
C LEU A 173 -8.52 7.83 -12.90
N GLU A 174 -7.62 8.72 -12.53
CA GLU A 174 -7.21 9.88 -13.32
C GLU A 174 -6.47 9.47 -14.60
N GLN A 175 -5.53 8.52 -14.48
CA GLN A 175 -4.78 7.99 -15.63
C GLN A 175 -5.63 7.09 -16.54
N ASN A 176 -6.68 6.48 -16.01
CA ASN A 176 -7.52 5.53 -16.73
C ASN A 176 -9.02 5.91 -16.65
N PRO A 177 -9.49 6.88 -17.44
CA PRO A 177 -10.88 7.38 -17.37
C PRO A 177 -11.95 6.33 -17.69
N ARG A 178 -11.55 5.17 -18.24
CA ARG A 178 -12.45 4.02 -18.46
C ARG A 178 -12.85 3.30 -17.17
N LEU A 179 -12.03 3.41 -16.10
CA LEU A 179 -12.36 2.80 -14.82
C LEU A 179 -13.57 3.48 -14.21
N LYS A 180 -14.64 2.73 -14.00
CA LYS A 180 -15.94 3.23 -13.52
C LYS A 180 -16.48 2.44 -12.34
N THR A 181 -16.08 1.18 -12.22
CA THR A 181 -16.48 0.27 -11.15
C THR A 181 -15.29 0.02 -10.24
N VAL A 182 -15.41 0.34 -8.95
CA VAL A 182 -14.34 0.18 -7.98
C VAL A 182 -14.78 -0.76 -6.87
N PHE A 183 -14.03 -1.84 -6.69
CA PHE A 183 -14.20 -2.79 -5.60
C PHE A 183 -13.22 -2.48 -4.47
N LEU A 184 -13.75 -2.15 -3.29
CA LEU A 184 -12.98 -1.85 -2.09
C LEU A 184 -12.73 -3.13 -1.31
N CYS A 185 -11.57 -3.75 -1.57
CA CYS A 185 -11.12 -5.05 -1.04
C CYS A 185 -10.22 -4.87 0.19
N LEU A 186 -10.57 -3.92 1.09
CA LEU A 186 -9.80 -3.61 2.29
C LEU A 186 -10.03 -4.66 3.38
N ASP A 187 -9.15 -4.67 4.38
CA ASP A 187 -9.17 -5.62 5.48
C ASP A 187 -10.53 -5.66 6.20
N HIS A 188 -10.89 -6.81 6.74
CA HIS A 188 -12.14 -7.03 7.47
C HIS A 188 -11.92 -6.80 8.97
N ASP A 189 -11.52 -5.57 9.29
CA ASP A 189 -11.38 -5.07 10.63
C ASP A 189 -11.98 -3.64 10.74
N PRO A 190 -12.15 -3.08 11.93
CA PRO A 190 -12.77 -1.75 12.09
C PRO A 190 -12.09 -0.64 11.29
N ALA A 191 -10.77 -0.68 11.13
CA ALA A 191 -10.02 0.32 10.38
C ALA A 191 -10.28 0.20 8.86
N GLY A 192 -10.29 -1.02 8.32
CA GLY A 192 -10.61 -1.30 6.92
C GLY A 192 -12.06 -0.97 6.58
N ILE A 193 -13.00 -1.24 7.51
CA ILE A 193 -14.42 -0.87 7.35
C ILE A 193 -14.59 0.65 7.27
N GLU A 194 -13.97 1.39 8.20
CA GLU A 194 -14.02 2.87 8.21
C GLU A 194 -13.37 3.46 6.96
N ALA A 195 -12.20 2.92 6.56
CA ALA A 195 -11.50 3.37 5.36
C ALA A 195 -12.32 3.13 4.10
N ALA A 196 -12.97 1.96 3.96
CA ALA A 196 -13.84 1.64 2.84
C ALA A 196 -15.01 2.62 2.74
N GLY A 197 -15.65 2.98 3.86
CA GLY A 197 -16.72 3.99 3.89
C GLY A 197 -16.25 5.35 3.35
N LYS A 198 -15.10 5.84 3.83
CA LYS A 198 -14.53 7.11 3.36
C LYS A 198 -14.17 7.09 1.87
N LEU A 199 -13.58 5.99 1.39
CA LEU A 199 -13.24 5.85 -0.03
C LEU A 199 -14.50 5.77 -0.90
N SER A 200 -15.57 5.13 -0.44
CA SER A 200 -16.85 5.08 -1.14
C SER A 200 -17.42 6.48 -1.38
N GLU A 201 -17.44 7.33 -0.34
CA GLU A 201 -17.90 8.72 -0.46
C GLU A 201 -17.08 9.51 -1.51
N VAL A 202 -15.75 9.33 -1.51
CA VAL A 202 -14.85 9.97 -2.49
C VAL A 202 -15.13 9.50 -3.92
N LEU A 203 -15.39 8.21 -4.09
CA LEU A 203 -15.70 7.59 -5.39
C LEU A 203 -17.05 8.04 -5.94
N GLU A 204 -18.08 8.08 -5.10
CA GLU A 204 -19.41 8.56 -5.45
C GLU A 204 -19.37 10.03 -5.90
N ALA A 205 -18.61 10.88 -5.19
CA ALA A 205 -18.42 12.27 -5.58
C ALA A 205 -17.72 12.44 -6.95
N LYS A 206 -16.99 11.41 -7.41
CA LYS A 206 -16.34 11.35 -8.73
C LYS A 206 -17.22 10.67 -9.80
N GLY A 207 -18.40 10.19 -9.44
CA GLY A 207 -19.31 9.49 -10.34
C GLY A 207 -18.86 8.07 -10.69
N CYS A 208 -18.06 7.44 -9.82
CA CYS A 208 -17.70 6.03 -9.91
C CYS A 208 -18.69 5.19 -9.09
N TYR A 209 -19.01 3.99 -9.58
CA TYR A 209 -19.69 2.99 -8.75
C TYR A 209 -18.69 2.37 -7.79
N ALA A 210 -19.03 2.34 -6.52
CA ALA A 210 -18.19 1.77 -5.46
C ALA A 210 -18.93 0.62 -4.75
N GLU A 211 -18.25 -0.50 -4.59
CA GLU A 211 -18.76 -1.65 -3.86
C GLU A 211 -17.70 -2.16 -2.89
N ARG A 212 -18.08 -2.44 -1.65
CA ARG A 212 -17.20 -3.10 -0.69
C ARG A 212 -17.21 -4.60 -0.94
N LEU A 213 -16.03 -5.15 -1.21
CA LEU A 213 -15.78 -6.59 -1.35
C LEU A 213 -14.77 -7.01 -0.28
N PRO A 214 -15.22 -7.32 0.96
CA PRO A 214 -14.32 -7.71 2.05
C PRO A 214 -13.86 -9.16 1.92
N PRO A 215 -12.70 -9.53 2.47
CA PRO A 215 -12.36 -10.92 2.70
C PRO A 215 -13.31 -11.55 3.74
N VAL A 216 -13.37 -12.87 3.78
CA VAL A 216 -14.14 -13.64 4.77
C VAL A 216 -13.45 -13.60 6.14
N ASN A 217 -12.13 -13.74 6.14
CA ASN A 217 -11.29 -13.61 7.33
C ASN A 217 -10.77 -12.17 7.46
N LYS A 218 -9.76 -11.94 8.29
CA LYS A 218 -9.22 -10.61 8.57
C LYS A 218 -8.70 -9.90 7.31
N ASP A 219 -7.97 -10.60 6.47
CA ASP A 219 -7.40 -10.08 5.22
C ASP A 219 -7.39 -11.17 4.12
N TRP A 220 -7.13 -10.79 2.88
CA TRP A 220 -7.13 -11.72 1.75
C TRP A 220 -6.05 -12.80 1.84
N ASN A 221 -4.95 -12.55 2.57
CA ASN A 221 -3.95 -13.58 2.78
C ASN A 221 -4.41 -14.62 3.82
N GLU A 222 -5.21 -14.21 4.80
CA GLU A 222 -5.84 -15.16 5.73
C GLU A 222 -6.88 -16.03 5.01
N ASP A 223 -7.66 -15.49 4.06
CA ASP A 223 -8.55 -16.30 3.21
C ASP A 223 -7.78 -17.31 2.38
N LEU A 224 -6.65 -16.89 1.78
CA LEU A 224 -5.80 -17.79 1.01
C LEU A 224 -5.18 -18.89 1.87
N LYS A 225 -4.74 -18.59 3.09
CA LYS A 225 -4.27 -19.60 4.05
C LYS A 225 -5.37 -20.58 4.41
N ALA A 226 -6.59 -20.10 4.69
CA ALA A 226 -7.75 -20.96 4.96
C ALA A 226 -8.05 -21.91 3.80
N ALA A 227 -7.97 -21.42 2.55
CA ALA A 227 -8.12 -22.26 1.35
C ALA A 227 -7.06 -23.37 1.24
N HIS A 228 -5.89 -23.17 1.86
CA HIS A 228 -4.83 -24.18 1.98
C HIS A 228 -4.93 -25.04 3.26
N GLY A 229 -6.03 -24.94 4.01
CA GLY A 229 -6.26 -25.71 5.24
C GLY A 229 -5.41 -25.24 6.43
N MET A 230 -4.87 -24.03 6.39
CA MET A 230 -4.16 -23.42 7.51
C MET A 230 -5.12 -22.68 8.44
N GLU A 231 -4.72 -22.53 9.70
CA GLU A 231 -5.43 -21.65 10.64
C GLU A 231 -5.36 -20.20 10.15
N ALA A 232 -6.50 -19.54 10.05
CA ALA A 232 -6.64 -18.17 9.59
C ALA A 232 -7.12 -17.25 10.72
N GLN A 233 -6.70 -15.99 10.71
CA GLN A 233 -7.22 -14.98 11.64
C GLN A 233 -8.63 -14.58 11.20
N PRO A 234 -9.63 -14.69 12.11
CA PRO A 234 -11.02 -14.32 11.77
C PRO A 234 -11.14 -12.81 11.53
N ALA A 235 -12.22 -12.43 10.87
CA ALA A 235 -12.64 -11.03 10.77
C ALA A 235 -12.89 -10.44 12.16
N GLU A 236 -12.64 -9.13 12.28
CA GLU A 236 -12.93 -8.34 13.48
C GLU A 236 -14.12 -7.42 13.17
N GLU A 237 -15.26 -7.58 13.86
CA GLU A 237 -16.47 -6.77 13.72
C GLU A 237 -16.39 -5.43 14.48
#